data_a3461179c414cd7862333e21946d7631
#
_entry.id   a3461179c414cd7862333e21946d7631
#
_cell.length_a   1.000
_cell.length_b   1.000
_cell.length_c   1.000
_cell.angle_alpha   90.00
_cell.angle_beta   90.00
_cell.angle_gamma   90.00
#
_symmetry.space_group_name_H-M   'P 1'
#
loop_
_entity.id
_entity.type
_entity.pdbx_description
1 polymer ?
#
loop_
_entity_poly.entity_id
_entity_poly.type
_entity_poly.pdbx_seq_one_letter_code
_entity_poly.pdbx_strand_id
1 'polypeptide(L)'
;MVVGGGPAGSSAAIYAARKGIRTGVVADRFGGQVMDTMAIENFISVKATTGPKLVASLEEHVKEYGVEVITEQRAANIIAAEDTEDGYIHVEL
;
A
#
# COMPACT_ATOMS: atom_id res chain seq x y z
N MET A 1 8.02 -5.73 1.24
CA MET A 1 6.83 -5.33 2.04
C MET A 1 6.68 -3.83 2.00
N VAL A 2 5.53 -3.36 1.61
CA VAL A 2 5.15 -1.95 1.67
C VAL A 2 4.26 -1.76 2.89
N VAL A 3 4.58 -0.81 3.73
CA VAL A 3 3.79 -0.49 4.92
C VAL A 3 3.00 0.79 4.65
N GLY A 4 1.70 0.66 4.58
CA GLY A 4 0.79 1.75 4.26
C GLY A 4 0.07 1.53 2.93
N GLY A 5 -1.25 1.69 2.93
CA GLY A 5 -2.12 1.40 1.78
C GLY A 5 -2.71 2.64 1.11
N GLY A 6 -2.12 3.80 1.30
CA GLY A 6 -2.54 5.02 0.61
C GLY A 6 -1.97 5.13 -0.81
N PRO A 7 -2.09 6.30 -1.46
CA PRO A 7 -1.58 6.51 -2.82
C PRO A 7 -0.08 6.24 -2.94
N ALA A 8 0.72 6.67 -1.97
CA ALA A 8 2.17 6.45 -1.98
C ALA A 8 2.51 4.96 -1.89
N GLY A 9 1.88 4.23 -0.97
CA GLY A 9 2.08 2.79 -0.81
C GLY A 9 1.62 2.01 -2.03
N SER A 10 0.48 2.38 -2.61
CA SER A 10 -0.04 1.79 -3.85
C SER A 10 0.95 1.98 -5.00
N SER A 11 1.47 3.18 -5.17
CA SER A 11 2.47 3.50 -6.19
C SER A 11 3.74 2.67 -6.00
N ALA A 12 4.27 2.64 -4.77
CA ALA A 12 5.46 1.86 -4.46
C ALA A 12 5.28 0.37 -4.77
N ALA A 13 4.13 -0.18 -4.41
CA ALA A 13 3.81 -1.60 -4.64
C ALA A 13 3.73 -1.92 -6.13
N ILE A 14 3.08 -1.07 -6.92
CA ILE A 14 2.95 -1.25 -8.37
C ILE A 14 4.32 -1.21 -9.03
N TYR A 15 5.14 -0.21 -8.71
CA TYR A 15 6.48 -0.10 -9.29
C TYR A 15 7.38 -1.27 -8.90
N ALA A 16 7.33 -1.71 -7.65
CA ALA A 16 8.10 -2.87 -7.20
C ALA A 16 7.67 -4.15 -7.94
N ALA A 17 6.36 -4.39 -8.03
CA ALA A 17 5.81 -5.56 -8.71
C ALA A 17 6.16 -5.57 -10.21
N ARG A 18 6.11 -4.41 -10.86
CA ARG A 18 6.51 -4.29 -12.28
C ARG A 18 7.99 -4.57 -12.51
N LYS A 19 8.83 -4.43 -11.52
CA LYS A 19 10.25 -4.81 -11.57
C LYS A 19 10.48 -6.29 -11.31
N GLY A 20 9.44 -7.07 -11.15
CA GLY A 20 9.53 -8.49 -10.84
C GLY A 20 9.82 -8.79 -9.38
N ILE A 21 9.72 -7.81 -8.49
CA ILE A 21 9.94 -8.00 -7.06
C ILE A 21 8.63 -8.54 -6.45
N ARG A 22 8.74 -9.63 -5.72
CA ARG A 22 7.61 -10.18 -4.98
C ARG A 22 7.19 -9.18 -3.89
N THR A 23 5.97 -8.69 -3.98
CA THR A 23 5.53 -7.52 -3.22
C THR A 23 4.24 -7.79 -2.46
N GLY A 24 4.18 -7.32 -1.21
CA GLY A 24 2.97 -7.27 -0.41
C GLY A 24 2.80 -5.90 0.22
N VAL A 25 1.56 -5.53 0.49
CA VAL A 25 1.17 -4.30 1.20
C VAL A 25 0.48 -4.68 2.49
N VAL A 26 0.88 -4.07 3.59
CA VAL A 26 0.18 -4.18 4.86
C VAL A 26 -0.36 -2.82 5.27
N ALA A 27 -1.62 -2.77 5.66
CA ALA A 27 -2.29 -1.55 6.08
C ALA A 27 -3.39 -1.84 7.08
N ASP A 28 -3.60 -0.90 7.99
CA ASP A 28 -4.76 -0.95 8.89
C ASP A 28 -6.06 -0.88 8.07
N ARG A 29 -6.10 0.09 7.15
CA ARG A 29 -7.20 0.29 6.22
C ARG A 29 -6.62 0.68 4.86
N PHE A 30 -6.97 -0.05 3.81
CA PHE A 30 -6.50 0.32 2.47
C PHE A 30 -7.08 1.68 2.07
N GLY A 31 -6.23 2.54 1.53
CA GLY A 31 -6.57 3.92 1.19
C GLY A 31 -6.22 4.93 2.28
N GLY A 32 -6.13 4.50 3.53
CA GLY A 32 -5.77 5.39 4.65
C GLY A 32 -6.68 6.60 4.75
N GLN A 33 -6.10 7.77 4.94
CA GLN A 33 -6.84 9.04 5.10
C GLN A 33 -7.63 9.45 3.86
N VAL A 34 -7.24 9.00 2.67
CA VAL A 34 -7.93 9.32 1.43
C VAL A 34 -9.36 8.79 1.45
N MET A 35 -9.62 7.68 2.14
CA MET A 35 -10.99 7.14 2.30
C MET A 35 -11.97 8.14 2.90
N ASP A 36 -11.49 9.06 3.72
CA ASP A 36 -12.32 10.02 4.44
C ASP A 36 -12.58 11.31 3.62
N THR A 37 -11.99 11.41 2.44
CA THR A 37 -12.12 12.61 1.60
C THR A 37 -13.33 12.49 0.70
N MET A 38 -14.24 13.47 0.76
CA MET A 38 -15.49 13.46 -0.01
C MET A 38 -15.32 13.94 -1.43
N ALA A 39 -14.38 14.86 -1.69
CA ALA A 39 -14.15 15.42 -3.01
C ALA A 39 -12.65 15.57 -3.26
N ILE A 40 -12.21 15.05 -4.40
CA ILE A 40 -10.81 15.09 -4.82
C ILE A 40 -10.76 15.63 -6.24
N GLU A 41 -10.05 16.75 -6.43
CA GLU A 41 -9.94 17.44 -7.72
C GLU A 41 -8.49 17.70 -8.12
N ASN A 42 -7.55 17.25 -7.30
CA ASN A 42 -6.12 17.50 -7.47
C ASN A 42 -5.29 16.23 -7.68
N PHE A 43 -5.94 15.13 -8.00
CA PHE A 43 -5.22 13.91 -8.37
C PHE A 43 -5.02 13.93 -9.88
N ILE A 44 -3.76 14.01 -10.33
CA ILE A 44 -3.43 14.14 -11.74
C ILE A 44 -4.07 13.01 -12.57
N SER A 45 -4.58 13.34 -13.72
CA SER A 45 -5.31 12.49 -14.66
C SER A 45 -6.74 12.13 -14.24
N VAL A 46 -7.16 12.49 -13.03
CA VAL A 46 -8.53 12.31 -12.56
C VAL A 46 -9.10 13.68 -12.24
N LYS A 47 -10.05 14.15 -13.06
CA LYS A 47 -10.59 15.51 -12.94
C LYS A 47 -11.34 15.75 -11.65
N ALA A 48 -12.17 14.79 -11.25
CA ALA A 48 -12.93 14.84 -10.02
C ALA A 48 -13.28 13.41 -9.58
N THR A 49 -13.17 13.13 -8.29
CA THR A 49 -13.53 11.84 -7.72
C THR A 49 -13.84 12.00 -6.23
N THR A 50 -14.12 10.89 -5.57
CA THR A 50 -14.25 10.82 -4.12
C THR A 50 -13.17 9.93 -3.56
N GLY A 51 -12.89 10.03 -2.24
CA GLY A 51 -11.95 9.15 -1.58
C GLY A 51 -12.24 7.67 -1.82
N PRO A 52 -13.46 7.19 -1.54
CA PRO A 52 -13.81 5.78 -1.77
C PRO A 52 -13.63 5.31 -3.20
N LYS A 53 -13.99 6.13 -4.19
CA LYS A 53 -13.81 5.78 -5.61
C LYS A 53 -12.34 5.70 -5.99
N LEU A 54 -11.54 6.67 -5.56
CA LEU A 54 -10.10 6.67 -5.82
C LEU A 54 -9.44 5.46 -5.18
N VAL A 55 -9.76 5.16 -3.93
CA VAL A 55 -9.21 4.01 -3.21
C VAL A 55 -9.56 2.70 -3.90
N ALA A 56 -10.80 2.55 -4.35
CA ALA A 56 -11.21 1.35 -5.09
C ALA A 56 -10.39 1.17 -6.37
N SER A 57 -10.13 2.25 -7.11
CA SER A 57 -9.29 2.21 -8.31
C SER A 57 -7.83 1.86 -7.97
N LEU A 58 -7.29 2.43 -6.91
CA LEU A 58 -5.91 2.12 -6.46
C LEU A 58 -5.78 0.66 -6.05
N GLU A 59 -6.73 0.14 -5.30
CA GLU A 59 -6.72 -1.25 -4.85
C GLU A 59 -6.81 -2.23 -6.02
N GLU A 60 -7.72 -1.97 -6.96
CA GLU A 60 -7.84 -2.75 -8.19
C GLU A 60 -6.53 -2.76 -8.98
N HIS A 61 -5.90 -1.60 -9.13
CA HIS A 61 -4.65 -1.46 -9.85
C HIS A 61 -3.51 -2.22 -9.15
N VAL A 62 -3.40 -2.12 -7.85
CA VAL A 62 -2.41 -2.86 -7.06
C VAL A 62 -2.59 -4.36 -7.23
N LYS A 63 -3.81 -4.85 -7.13
CA LYS A 63 -4.12 -6.29 -7.26
C LYS A 63 -3.91 -6.82 -8.66
N GLU A 64 -3.97 -6.00 -9.68
CA GLU A 64 -3.70 -6.37 -11.07
C GLU A 64 -2.30 -6.97 -11.25
N TYR A 65 -1.34 -6.53 -10.44
CA TYR A 65 0.04 -7.03 -10.49
C TYR A 65 0.32 -8.18 -9.52
N GLY A 66 -0.72 -8.80 -8.96
CA GLY A 66 -0.55 -9.92 -8.04
C GLY A 66 0.03 -9.55 -6.69
N VAL A 67 -0.06 -8.28 -6.31
CA VAL A 67 0.39 -7.81 -4.99
C VAL A 67 -0.58 -8.31 -3.92
N GLU A 68 -0.04 -8.94 -2.88
CA GLU A 68 -0.84 -9.36 -1.73
C GLU A 68 -1.15 -8.13 -0.85
N VAL A 69 -2.42 -7.94 -0.53
CA VAL A 69 -2.88 -6.84 0.32
C VAL A 69 -3.39 -7.41 1.64
N ILE A 70 -2.74 -7.04 2.72
CA ILE A 70 -3.09 -7.44 4.09
C ILE A 70 -3.69 -6.22 4.79
N THR A 71 -4.96 -6.30 5.15
CA THR A 71 -5.68 -5.23 5.83
C THR A 71 -5.95 -5.55 7.29
N GLU A 72 -6.40 -4.55 8.05
CA GLU A 72 -6.70 -4.66 9.48
C GLU A 72 -5.47 -5.03 10.32
N GLN A 73 -4.29 -4.69 9.81
CA GLN A 73 -3.02 -4.92 10.49
C GLN A 73 -2.17 -3.66 10.45
N ARG A 74 -1.49 -3.39 11.54
CA ARG A 74 -0.50 -2.32 11.64
C ARG A 74 0.87 -2.90 11.86
N ALA A 75 1.86 -2.28 11.23
CA ALA A 75 3.25 -2.57 11.56
C ALA A 75 3.54 -2.02 12.96
N ALA A 76 3.80 -2.91 13.90
CA ALA A 76 4.07 -2.54 15.29
C ALA A 76 5.56 -2.28 15.53
N ASN A 77 6.42 -3.03 14.83
CA ASN A 77 7.86 -2.91 15.00
C ASN A 77 8.60 -3.35 13.73
N ILE A 78 9.79 -2.83 13.55
CA ILE A 78 10.69 -3.21 12.45
C ILE A 78 12.01 -3.64 13.08
N ILE A 79 12.45 -4.84 12.77
CA ILE A 79 13.71 -5.40 13.27
C ILE A 79 14.72 -5.38 12.13
N ALA A 80 15.87 -4.73 12.36
CA ALA A 80 16.94 -4.65 11.38
C ALA A 80 17.50 -6.04 11.03
N ALA A 81 17.98 -6.18 9.79
CA ALA A 81 18.51 -7.46 9.31
C ALA A 81 19.66 -8.00 10.17
N GLU A 82 20.48 -7.14 10.74
CA GLU A 82 21.61 -7.51 11.61
C GLU A 82 21.15 -8.08 12.95
N ASP A 83 19.92 -7.79 13.39
CA ASP A 83 19.34 -8.24 14.65
C ASP A 83 18.45 -9.47 14.47
N THR A 84 18.40 -10.07 13.28
CA THR A 84 17.62 -11.27 12.98
C THR A 84 18.53 -12.44 12.67
N GLU A 85 18.04 -13.67 12.90
CA GLU A 85 18.80 -14.89 12.61
C GLU A 85 18.91 -15.19 11.13
N ASP A 86 17.90 -14.81 10.34
CA ASP A 86 17.83 -15.10 8.90
C ASP A 86 18.45 -14.03 8.01
N GLY A 87 18.90 -12.91 8.59
CA GLY A 87 19.51 -11.80 7.85
C GLY A 87 18.52 -10.92 7.08
N TYR A 88 17.21 -11.10 7.30
CA TYR A 88 16.17 -10.27 6.69
C TYR A 88 15.61 -9.27 7.71
N ILE A 89 15.13 -8.13 7.18
CA ILE A 89 14.36 -7.18 7.99
C ILE A 89 13.01 -7.80 8.31
N HIS A 90 12.64 -7.80 9.58
CA HIS A 90 11.34 -8.31 10.01
C HIS A 90 10.40 -7.16 10.32
N VAL A 91 9.17 -7.27 9.83
CA VAL A 91 8.06 -6.35 10.15
C VAL A 91 7.08 -7.12 11.02
N GLU A 92 6.94 -6.70 12.25
CA GLU A 92 5.97 -7.28 13.18
C GLU A 92 4.64 -6.55 13.06
N LEU A 93 3.58 -7.31 12.91
CA LEU A 93 2.21 -6.80 12.78
C LEU A 93 1.46 -6.79 14.13
#